data_96580a4d25bbd68fecf9be35618eec7b
#
_entry.id   96580a4d25bbd68fecf9be35618eec7b
#
_cell.length_a   1.000
_cell.length_b   1.000
_cell.length_c   1.000
_cell.angle_alpha   90.00
_cell.angle_beta   90.00
_cell.angle_gamma   90.00
#
_symmetry.space_group_name_H-M   'P 1'
#
loop_
_entity.id
_entity.type
_entity.pdbx_description
1 polymer ?
#
loop_
_entity_poly.entity_id
_entity_poly.type
_entity_poly.pdbx_seq_one_letter_code
_entity_poly.pdbx_strand_id
1 'polypeptide(L)'
;MKLNINKTKFEKISDIDVPDIYYNRLKSGIDVVDNAFGDGFLPSSTVVMSGEPGTGKTTFLLQVLEQLAIRKYNVGYVSGEECIELLKVNCDRIGVKNVLACNETKLNTILKHIPGFDALVIDSFQSLNTDKRGLAHEKYCVEKICEAAKKHQTTVFIIS
;
A
#
# COMPACT_ATOMS: atom_id res chain seq x y z
N MET A 1 -20.84 24.37 32.95
CA MET A 1 -19.74 23.63 32.33
C MET A 1 -19.94 23.67 30.81
N LYS A 2 -19.26 24.60 30.10
CA LYS A 2 -19.42 24.72 28.64
C LYS A 2 -18.54 23.66 27.98
N LEU A 3 -19.14 22.71 27.29
CA LEU A 3 -18.46 21.78 26.40
C LEU A 3 -17.69 22.59 25.36
N ASN A 4 -16.35 22.48 25.40
CA ASN A 4 -15.47 23.03 24.36
C ASN A 4 -15.57 22.12 23.13
N ILE A 5 -16.54 22.42 22.26
CA ILE A 5 -16.63 21.79 20.95
C ILE A 5 -15.49 22.39 20.15
N ASN A 6 -14.44 21.61 19.90
CA ASN A 6 -13.41 21.97 18.91
C ASN A 6 -14.13 22.23 17.59
N LYS A 7 -14.33 23.51 17.27
CA LYS A 7 -14.91 23.92 15.99
C LYS A 7 -13.91 23.52 14.91
N THR A 8 -14.27 22.55 14.07
CA THR A 8 -13.53 22.27 12.84
C THR A 8 -13.39 23.59 12.07
N LYS A 9 -12.15 24.04 11.88
CA LYS A 9 -11.86 25.28 11.16
C LYS A 9 -11.82 24.93 9.67
N PHE A 10 -12.67 25.55 8.88
CA PHE A 10 -12.61 25.50 7.42
C PHE A 10 -11.63 26.55 6.93
N GLU A 11 -10.73 26.16 6.06
CA GLU A 11 -9.74 27.01 5.39
C GLU A 11 -9.95 26.97 3.87
N LYS A 12 -9.60 28.04 3.17
CA LYS A 12 -9.59 27.99 1.70
C LYS A 12 -8.49 27.05 1.25
N ILE A 13 -8.80 26.21 0.24
CA ILE A 13 -7.81 25.27 -0.32
C ILE A 13 -6.57 26.00 -0.84
N SER A 14 -6.74 27.20 -1.40
CA SER A 14 -5.63 28.04 -1.88
C SER A 14 -4.66 28.50 -0.78
N ASP A 15 -5.11 28.52 0.47
CA ASP A 15 -4.37 29.06 1.60
C ASP A 15 -3.67 27.95 2.43
N ILE A 16 -3.82 26.69 1.97
CA ILE A 16 -3.24 25.51 2.62
C ILE A 16 -1.82 25.29 2.11
N ASP A 17 -0.85 25.33 3.01
CA ASP A 17 0.53 24.95 2.71
C ASP A 17 0.62 23.43 2.53
N VAL A 18 1.11 23.00 1.36
CA VAL A 18 1.29 21.58 1.04
C VAL A 18 2.74 21.20 1.24
N PRO A 19 3.04 20.21 2.11
CA PRO A 19 4.41 19.71 2.29
C PRO A 19 4.99 19.17 0.98
N ASP A 20 6.27 19.42 0.73
CA ASP A 20 6.98 19.02 -0.50
C ASP A 20 6.87 17.55 -0.84
N ILE A 21 6.74 16.68 0.16
CA ILE A 21 6.59 15.25 -0.04
C ILE A 21 5.40 14.89 -0.94
N TYR A 22 4.30 15.66 -0.91
CA TYR A 22 3.14 15.38 -1.74
C TYR A 22 3.33 15.76 -3.21
N TYR A 23 4.39 16.53 -3.54
CA TYR A 23 4.81 16.80 -4.91
C TYR A 23 5.81 15.77 -5.44
N ASN A 24 6.46 14.99 -4.54
CA ASN A 24 7.44 13.96 -4.88
C ASN A 24 6.75 12.60 -5.03
N ARG A 25 6.14 12.36 -6.18
CA ARG A 25 5.41 11.10 -6.45
C ARG A 25 6.37 9.94 -6.72
N LEU A 26 5.98 8.74 -6.31
CA LEU A 26 6.70 7.50 -6.63
C LEU A 26 6.38 7.12 -8.08
N LYS A 27 7.35 7.32 -8.97
CA LYS A 27 7.21 7.00 -10.39
C LYS A 27 7.66 5.57 -10.67
N SER A 28 6.75 4.76 -11.19
CA SER A 28 7.07 3.40 -11.63
C SER A 28 7.89 3.39 -12.92
N GLY A 29 7.73 4.44 -13.75
CA GLY A 29 8.28 4.53 -15.10
C GLY A 29 7.55 3.63 -16.10
N ILE A 30 6.38 3.14 -15.74
CA ILE A 30 5.41 2.54 -16.64
C ILE A 30 4.43 3.66 -16.99
N ASP A 31 4.56 4.28 -18.16
CA ASP A 31 3.85 5.50 -18.52
C ASP A 31 2.34 5.42 -18.32
N VAL A 32 1.72 4.31 -18.71
CA VAL A 32 0.27 4.11 -18.54
C VAL A 32 -0.14 4.07 -17.05
N VAL A 33 0.72 3.54 -16.19
CA VAL A 33 0.47 3.48 -14.74
C VAL A 33 0.69 4.86 -14.13
N ASP A 34 1.82 5.48 -14.40
CA ASP A 34 2.15 6.80 -13.83
C ASP A 34 1.11 7.84 -14.24
N ASN A 35 0.67 7.84 -15.51
CA ASN A 35 -0.38 8.73 -16.01
C ASN A 35 -1.74 8.47 -15.32
N ALA A 36 -2.11 7.21 -15.09
CA ALA A 36 -3.36 6.87 -14.40
C ALA A 36 -3.41 7.40 -12.96
N PHE A 37 -2.23 7.53 -12.31
CA PHE A 37 -2.11 8.05 -10.96
C PHE A 37 -1.63 9.52 -10.90
N GLY A 38 -1.73 10.27 -11.99
CA GLY A 38 -1.39 11.70 -12.02
C GLY A 38 0.10 11.95 -11.89
N ASP A 39 0.91 11.29 -12.72
CA ASP A 39 2.37 11.33 -12.79
C ASP A 39 3.08 10.55 -11.65
N GLY A 40 2.47 9.44 -11.23
CA GLY A 40 3.01 8.54 -10.23
C GLY A 40 2.17 8.42 -8.96
N PHE A 41 2.55 7.49 -8.07
CA PHE A 41 1.79 7.25 -6.84
C PHE A 41 2.06 8.34 -5.80
N LEU A 42 0.98 8.79 -5.16
CA LEU A 42 1.07 9.78 -4.09
C LEU A 42 1.63 9.12 -2.83
N PRO A 43 2.72 9.63 -2.23
CA PRO A 43 3.20 9.17 -0.94
C PRO A 43 2.10 9.23 0.13
N SER A 44 2.18 8.34 1.12
CA SER A 44 1.18 8.28 2.20
C SER A 44 -0.22 7.82 1.75
N SER A 45 -0.36 7.32 0.54
CA SER A 45 -1.66 6.85 0.03
C SER A 45 -1.88 5.36 0.27
N THR A 46 -3.15 4.97 0.30
CA THR A 46 -3.56 3.57 0.26
C THR A 46 -4.38 3.35 -1.01
N VAL A 47 -3.93 2.40 -1.82
CA VAL A 47 -4.58 2.04 -3.10
C VAL A 47 -5.17 0.64 -2.95
N VAL A 48 -6.47 0.51 -3.15
CA VAL A 48 -7.14 -0.80 -3.16
C VAL A 48 -7.31 -1.26 -4.61
N MET A 49 -6.79 -2.44 -4.91
CA MET A 49 -6.97 -3.11 -6.19
C MET A 49 -7.93 -4.29 -6.02
N SER A 50 -9.13 -4.14 -6.53
CA SER A 50 -10.19 -5.14 -6.49
C SER A 50 -10.46 -5.72 -7.87
N GLY A 51 -10.91 -6.97 -7.92
CA GLY A 51 -11.27 -7.66 -9.15
C GLY A 51 -11.35 -9.17 -8.96
N GLU A 52 -11.90 -9.87 -9.93
CA GLU A 52 -12.06 -11.32 -9.88
C GLU A 52 -10.70 -12.05 -9.73
N PRO A 53 -10.68 -13.24 -9.09
CA PRO A 53 -9.51 -14.10 -9.06
C PRO A 53 -8.97 -14.37 -10.48
N GLY A 54 -7.64 -14.42 -10.62
CA GLY A 54 -7.02 -14.73 -11.92
C GLY A 54 -6.93 -13.55 -12.90
N THR A 55 -7.40 -12.34 -12.56
CA THR A 55 -7.33 -11.15 -13.46
C THR A 55 -5.94 -10.52 -13.55
N GLY A 56 -4.96 -11.05 -12.82
CA GLY A 56 -3.57 -10.60 -12.90
C GLY A 56 -3.18 -9.49 -11.90
N LYS A 57 -4.00 -9.22 -10.88
CA LYS A 57 -3.71 -8.19 -9.85
C LYS A 57 -2.32 -8.35 -9.23
N THR A 58 -2.02 -9.55 -8.73
CA THR A 58 -0.72 -9.92 -8.14
C THR A 58 0.43 -9.69 -9.13
N THR A 59 0.29 -10.18 -10.35
CA THR A 59 1.30 -10.02 -11.43
C THR A 59 1.56 -8.55 -11.73
N PHE A 60 0.50 -7.76 -11.88
CA PHE A 60 0.60 -6.33 -12.15
C PHE A 60 1.34 -5.58 -11.03
N LEU A 61 0.94 -5.79 -9.77
CA LEU A 61 1.57 -5.10 -8.65
C LEU A 61 3.02 -5.54 -8.41
N LEU A 62 3.35 -6.81 -8.61
CA LEU A 62 4.74 -7.28 -8.57
C LEU A 62 5.60 -6.59 -9.64
N GLN A 63 5.08 -6.41 -10.86
CA GLN A 63 5.79 -5.68 -11.93
C GLN A 63 5.95 -4.19 -11.59
N VAL A 64 4.94 -3.55 -11.00
CA VAL A 64 5.03 -2.17 -10.53
C VAL A 64 6.09 -2.04 -9.43
N LEU A 65 6.09 -2.94 -8.43
CA LEU A 65 7.11 -2.94 -7.38
C LEU A 65 8.51 -3.14 -7.93
N GLU A 66 8.70 -4.06 -8.88
CA GLU A 66 10.00 -4.28 -9.53
C GLU A 66 10.51 -3.00 -10.19
N GLN A 67 9.66 -2.29 -10.91
CA GLN A 67 10.02 -1.03 -11.55
C GLN A 67 10.34 0.08 -10.52
N LEU A 68 9.65 0.13 -9.40
CA LEU A 68 9.99 1.01 -8.28
C LEU A 68 11.34 0.62 -7.66
N ALA A 69 11.59 -0.68 -7.44
CA ALA A 69 12.87 -1.19 -6.88
C ALA A 69 14.07 -0.84 -7.78
N ILE A 70 13.94 -0.98 -9.09
CA ILE A 70 14.96 -0.58 -10.07
C ILE A 70 15.28 0.92 -9.93
N ARG A 71 14.31 1.74 -9.56
CA ARG A 71 14.46 3.18 -9.29
C ARG A 71 14.91 3.52 -7.88
N LYS A 72 15.34 2.49 -7.12
CA LYS A 72 15.92 2.62 -5.77
C LYS A 72 14.91 2.96 -4.67
N TYR A 73 13.62 2.76 -4.90
CA TYR A 73 12.64 2.76 -3.82
C TYR A 73 12.72 1.45 -3.03
N ASN A 74 12.54 1.55 -1.72
CA ASN A 74 12.41 0.37 -0.86
C ASN A 74 11.00 -0.20 -1.01
N VAL A 75 10.88 -1.39 -1.57
CA VAL A 75 9.58 -1.99 -1.86
C VAL A 75 9.42 -3.36 -1.21
N GLY A 76 8.20 -3.65 -0.76
CA GLY A 76 7.88 -4.89 -0.10
C GLY A 76 6.57 -5.52 -0.59
N TYR A 77 6.48 -6.83 -0.43
CA TYR A 77 5.30 -7.62 -0.74
C TYR A 77 5.01 -8.58 0.40
N VAL A 78 3.83 -8.45 0.98
CA VAL A 78 3.31 -9.35 2.03
C VAL A 78 2.33 -10.31 1.39
N SER A 79 2.68 -11.60 1.36
CA SER A 79 1.79 -12.67 0.91
C SER A 79 1.06 -13.26 2.13
N GLY A 80 -0.25 -13.21 2.09
CA GLY A 80 -1.10 -13.87 3.09
C GLY A 80 -1.79 -15.12 2.58
N GLU A 81 -1.75 -15.38 1.27
CA GLU A 81 -2.43 -16.52 0.65
C GLU A 81 -1.45 -17.57 0.10
N GLU A 82 -0.43 -17.13 -0.64
CA GLU A 82 0.56 -18.04 -1.22
C GLU A 82 1.80 -18.16 -0.34
N CYS A 83 2.40 -19.34 -0.31
CA CYS A 83 3.73 -19.52 0.30
C CYS A 83 4.79 -18.78 -0.52
N ILE A 84 5.90 -18.44 0.16
CA ILE A 84 6.96 -17.62 -0.46
C ILE A 84 7.64 -18.33 -1.63
N GLU A 85 7.70 -19.66 -1.61
CA GLU A 85 8.27 -20.47 -2.66
C GLU A 85 7.45 -20.40 -3.96
N LEU A 86 6.11 -20.44 -3.84
CA LEU A 86 5.22 -20.31 -5.00
C LEU A 86 5.26 -18.88 -5.56
N LEU A 87 5.25 -17.88 -4.67
CA LEU A 87 5.45 -16.48 -5.07
C LEU A 87 6.77 -16.33 -5.84
N LYS A 88 7.87 -16.96 -5.38
CA LYS A 88 9.16 -16.93 -6.07
C LYS A 88 9.09 -17.51 -7.49
N VAL A 89 8.42 -18.63 -7.67
CA VAL A 89 8.21 -19.23 -9.02
C VAL A 89 7.47 -18.25 -9.95
N ASN A 90 6.44 -17.60 -9.43
CA ASN A 90 5.70 -16.57 -10.17
C ASN A 90 6.59 -15.36 -10.51
N CYS A 91 7.40 -14.89 -9.57
CA CYS A 91 8.35 -13.80 -9.77
C CYS A 91 9.37 -14.14 -10.85
N ASP A 92 9.93 -15.35 -10.86
CA ASP A 92 10.88 -15.79 -11.88
C ASP A 92 10.29 -15.78 -13.28
N ARG A 93 9.03 -16.22 -13.42
CA ARG A 93 8.32 -16.23 -14.69
C ARG A 93 8.11 -14.84 -15.28
N ILE A 94 7.91 -13.83 -14.43
CA ILE A 94 7.61 -12.44 -14.85
C ILE A 94 8.83 -11.51 -14.73
N GLY A 95 9.99 -12.02 -14.32
CA GLY A 95 11.24 -11.25 -14.26
C GLY A 95 11.39 -10.34 -13.05
N VAL A 96 10.63 -10.56 -11.97
CA VAL A 96 10.72 -9.81 -10.71
C VAL A 96 11.85 -10.37 -9.84
N LYS A 97 12.79 -9.52 -9.40
CA LYS A 97 14.01 -9.92 -8.69
C LYS A 97 14.35 -9.06 -7.48
N ASN A 98 13.91 -7.81 -7.45
CA ASN A 98 14.38 -6.80 -6.49
C ASN A 98 13.35 -6.48 -5.39
N VAL A 99 12.22 -7.19 -5.36
CA VAL A 99 11.15 -7.01 -4.38
C VAL A 99 11.43 -7.84 -3.14
N LEU A 100 11.40 -7.22 -1.96
CA LEU A 100 11.43 -7.94 -0.68
C LEU A 100 10.06 -8.56 -0.42
N ALA A 101 10.01 -9.81 0.00
CA ALA A 101 8.74 -10.47 0.25
C ALA A 101 8.75 -11.29 1.55
N CYS A 102 7.58 -11.42 2.18
CA CYS A 102 7.39 -12.31 3.32
C CYS A 102 5.99 -12.92 3.33
N ASN A 103 5.83 -14.04 4.06
CA ASN A 103 4.52 -14.54 4.46
C ASN A 103 4.16 -13.99 5.83
N GLU A 104 3.09 -13.22 5.90
CA GLU A 104 2.55 -12.74 7.16
C GLU A 104 1.05 -12.43 7.01
N THR A 105 0.28 -12.80 8.02
CA THR A 105 -1.16 -12.51 8.08
C THR A 105 -1.55 -11.67 9.30
N LYS A 106 -0.68 -11.57 10.31
CA LYS A 106 -0.96 -10.79 11.51
C LYS A 106 -0.83 -9.30 11.22
N LEU A 107 -1.94 -8.58 11.22
CA LEU A 107 -1.98 -7.15 10.95
C LEU A 107 -0.94 -6.37 11.79
N ASN A 108 -0.86 -6.64 13.10
CA ASN A 108 0.06 -5.94 14.00
C ASN A 108 1.55 -6.14 13.62
N THR A 109 1.91 -7.28 13.04
CA THR A 109 3.26 -7.53 12.53
C THR A 109 3.50 -6.73 11.27
N ILE A 110 2.56 -6.76 10.32
CA ILE A 110 2.63 -6.01 9.06
C ILE A 110 2.80 -4.51 9.33
N LEU A 111 1.98 -3.95 10.23
CA LEU A 111 2.04 -2.52 10.60
C LEU A 111 3.41 -2.08 11.11
N LYS A 112 4.16 -2.96 11.78
CA LYS A 112 5.52 -2.68 12.26
C LYS A 112 6.56 -2.59 11.13
N HIS A 113 6.29 -3.23 10.00
CA HIS A 113 7.19 -3.23 8.85
C HIS A 113 6.93 -2.08 7.87
N ILE A 114 5.73 -1.49 7.87
CA ILE A 114 5.38 -0.37 6.98
C ILE A 114 6.45 0.74 6.97
N PRO A 115 7.03 1.17 8.13
CA PRO A 115 8.03 2.25 8.13
C PRO A 115 9.30 1.98 7.34
N GLY A 116 9.56 0.73 6.96
CA GLY A 116 10.75 0.35 6.20
C GLY A 116 10.62 0.47 4.69
N PHE A 117 9.45 0.85 4.19
CA PHE A 117 9.14 0.82 2.75
C PHE A 117 8.62 2.15 2.22
N ASP A 118 8.99 2.48 0.99
CA ASP A 118 8.36 3.54 0.20
C ASP A 118 7.03 3.04 -0.40
N ALA A 119 7.00 1.77 -0.81
CA ALA A 119 5.80 1.10 -1.30
C ALA A 119 5.69 -0.33 -0.76
N LEU A 120 4.50 -0.73 -0.32
CA LEU A 120 4.23 -2.07 0.22
C LEU A 120 2.93 -2.62 -0.38
N VAL A 121 2.96 -3.86 -0.87
CA VAL A 121 1.76 -4.60 -1.26
C VAL A 121 1.34 -5.55 -0.15
N ILE A 122 0.05 -5.65 0.12
CA ILE A 122 -0.57 -6.63 1.02
C ILE A 122 -1.55 -7.47 0.18
N ASP A 123 -1.25 -8.75 -0.01
CA ASP A 123 -2.01 -9.71 -0.80
C ASP A 123 -2.36 -10.95 0.03
N SER A 124 -3.58 -11.15 0.40
CA SER A 124 -4.73 -10.27 0.22
C SER A 124 -5.23 -9.71 1.55
N PHE A 125 -6.13 -8.75 1.42
CA PHE A 125 -6.82 -8.15 2.56
C PHE A 125 -7.61 -9.20 3.38
N GLN A 126 -8.21 -10.17 2.70
CA GLN A 126 -9.03 -11.21 3.32
C GLN A 126 -8.22 -12.17 4.21
N SER A 127 -6.93 -12.31 3.96
CA SER A 127 -6.04 -13.18 4.72
C SER A 127 -5.58 -12.58 6.06
N LEU A 128 -5.83 -11.28 6.29
CA LEU A 128 -5.36 -10.59 7.49
C LEU A 128 -6.04 -11.11 8.74
N ASN A 129 -5.23 -11.38 9.76
CA ASN A 129 -5.69 -11.84 11.06
C ASN A 129 -5.64 -10.73 12.11
N THR A 130 -6.76 -10.56 12.81
CA THR A 130 -6.92 -9.68 13.97
C THR A 130 -7.84 -10.34 15.00
N ASP A 131 -7.98 -9.70 16.16
CA ASP A 131 -8.93 -10.15 17.21
C ASP A 131 -10.39 -9.79 16.85
N LYS A 132 -10.64 -9.10 15.74
CA LYS A 132 -11.96 -8.69 15.25
C LYS A 132 -12.49 -9.64 14.19
N ARG A 133 -13.81 -9.63 13.94
CA ARG A 133 -14.48 -10.50 12.96
C ARG A 133 -15.50 -9.74 12.12
N GLY A 134 -15.81 -10.26 10.91
CA GLY A 134 -16.80 -9.71 9.99
C GLY A 134 -16.46 -8.30 9.50
N LEU A 135 -17.47 -7.51 9.16
CA LEU A 135 -17.30 -6.13 8.66
C LEU A 135 -16.48 -5.22 9.60
N ALA A 136 -16.56 -5.46 10.91
CA ALA A 136 -15.74 -4.73 11.87
C ALA A 136 -14.25 -5.05 11.74
N HIS A 137 -13.89 -6.26 11.31
CA HIS A 137 -12.53 -6.65 11.00
C HIS A 137 -11.98 -5.90 9.78
N GLU A 138 -12.73 -5.92 8.68
CA GLU A 138 -12.31 -5.26 7.43
C GLU A 138 -12.09 -3.77 7.63
N LYS A 139 -13.08 -3.09 8.21
CA LYS A 139 -12.98 -1.66 8.51
C LYS A 139 -11.76 -1.36 9.38
N TYR A 140 -11.53 -2.13 10.43
CA TYR A 140 -10.40 -1.96 11.34
C TYR A 140 -9.06 -2.12 10.61
N CYS A 141 -8.92 -3.15 9.77
CA CYS A 141 -7.68 -3.38 9.01
C CYS A 141 -7.37 -2.21 8.09
N VAL A 142 -8.37 -1.75 7.31
CA VAL A 142 -8.20 -0.60 6.39
C VAL A 142 -7.82 0.66 7.17
N GLU A 143 -8.53 0.97 8.26
CA GLU A 143 -8.23 2.14 9.09
C GLU A 143 -6.79 2.12 9.60
N LYS A 144 -6.33 0.97 10.14
CA LYS A 144 -4.97 0.83 10.68
C LYS A 144 -3.89 0.92 9.61
N ILE A 145 -4.12 0.33 8.44
CA ILE A 145 -3.20 0.43 7.31
C ILE A 145 -3.12 1.88 6.82
N CYS A 146 -4.27 2.55 6.64
CA CYS A 146 -4.30 3.95 6.22
C CYS A 146 -3.61 4.89 7.22
N GLU A 147 -3.83 4.69 8.54
CA GLU A 147 -3.15 5.43 9.60
C GLU A 147 -1.62 5.25 9.50
N ALA A 148 -1.16 4.01 9.34
CA ALA A 148 0.26 3.70 9.24
C ALA A 148 0.88 4.25 7.95
N ALA A 149 0.21 4.10 6.81
CA ALA A 149 0.64 4.64 5.52
C ALA A 149 0.87 6.15 5.60
N LYS A 150 -0.09 6.89 6.16
CA LYS A 150 0.01 8.35 6.36
C LYS A 150 1.14 8.73 7.32
N LYS A 151 1.22 8.05 8.46
CA LYS A 151 2.21 8.33 9.49
C LYS A 151 3.64 8.13 9.01
N HIS A 152 3.87 7.09 8.20
CA HIS A 152 5.21 6.67 7.77
C HIS A 152 5.53 7.02 6.32
N GLN A 153 4.64 7.75 5.66
CA GLN A 153 4.81 8.23 4.29
C GLN A 153 4.98 7.09 3.26
N THR A 154 4.43 5.92 3.56
CA THR A 154 4.48 4.74 2.71
C THR A 154 3.25 4.69 1.82
N THR A 155 3.42 4.37 0.54
CA THR A 155 2.30 4.00 -0.35
C THR A 155 1.96 2.54 -0.14
N VAL A 156 0.73 2.22 0.30
CA VAL A 156 0.30 0.85 0.52
C VAL A 156 -0.72 0.43 -0.52
N PHE A 157 -0.44 -0.68 -1.19
CA PHE A 157 -1.37 -1.34 -2.11
C PHE A 157 -2.01 -2.52 -1.40
N ILE A 158 -3.32 -2.64 -1.50
CA ILE A 158 -4.10 -3.74 -0.91
C ILE A 158 -4.80 -4.48 -2.04
N ILE A 159 -4.60 -5.77 -2.16
CA ILE A 159 -5.36 -6.65 -3.06
C ILE A 159 -6.60 -7.18 -2.33
N SER A 160 -7.74 -7.10 -3.03
CA SER A 160 -9.06 -7.56 -2.55
C SER A 160 -9.77 -8.36 -3.62
#